data_3abb0336a0f943fc5154d65fcaa6ee5a
#
_entry.id   3abb0336a0f943fc5154d65fcaa6ee5a
#
_cell.length_a   1.000
_cell.length_b   1.000
_cell.length_c   1.000
_cell.angle_alpha   90.00
_cell.angle_beta   90.00
_cell.angle_gamma   90.00
#
_symmetry.space_group_name_H-M   'P 1'
#
loop_
_entity.id
_entity.type
_entity.pdbx_description
1 polymer ?
#
loop_
_entity_poly.entity_id
_entity_poly.type
_entity_poly.pdbx_seq_one_letter_code
_entity_poly.pdbx_strand_id
1 'polypeptide(L)'
;ASKKKYGYPKSFFVNWAKNHKEEFINMAKKLYDADVLQSITLSLQTRNEEALEIIKRKTMNINDISFYTDMCKQVGLPYSTELMLGNPGETVDSWKDGYIEVVADGISCDIYAVALLPGAELASEASLKEHGIEYEPVQFPGVANPKYRPVKEWMNQIVSTKYMNRDEMREMFEWTWCTRLGHEFNFTRELAD
;
A
#
# COMPACT_ATOMS: atom_id res chain seq x y z
N ALA A 1 11.48 -0.43 28.48
CA ALA A 1 11.71 0.16 29.82
C ALA A 1 10.72 1.28 30.10
N SER A 2 10.57 2.29 29.21
CA SER A 2 9.74 3.47 29.42
C SER A 2 8.24 3.15 29.60
N LYS A 3 7.65 2.32 28.70
CA LYS A 3 6.25 1.91 28.82
C LYS A 3 5.96 1.20 30.15
N LYS A 4 6.84 0.29 30.58
CA LYS A 4 6.70 -0.38 31.89
C LYS A 4 6.75 0.58 33.09
N LYS A 5 7.57 1.64 32.98
CA LYS A 5 7.77 2.59 34.10
C LYS A 5 6.70 3.70 34.12
N TYR A 6 6.31 4.21 32.97
CA TYR A 6 5.50 5.42 32.85
C TYR A 6 4.16 5.21 32.13
N GLY A 7 3.86 4.01 31.57
CA GLY A 7 2.70 3.74 30.77
C GLY A 7 2.77 4.33 29.35
N TYR A 8 3.92 4.87 28.93
CA TYR A 8 4.14 5.54 27.65
C TYR A 8 5.45 5.10 27.00
N PRO A 9 5.55 5.16 25.62
CA PRO A 9 4.46 5.47 24.68
C PRO A 9 3.40 4.35 24.68
N LYS A 10 2.16 4.70 24.31
CA LYS A 10 1.08 3.71 24.15
C LYS A 10 1.25 2.91 22.86
N SER A 11 1.60 3.61 21.77
CA SER A 11 1.90 3.01 20.48
C SER A 11 2.91 3.85 19.71
N PHE A 12 3.61 3.20 18.77
CA PHE A 12 4.39 3.82 17.71
C PHE A 12 3.71 3.55 16.38
N PHE A 13 3.63 4.57 15.54
CA PHE A 13 3.41 4.42 14.11
C PHE A 13 4.72 4.82 13.42
N VAL A 14 5.26 3.95 12.59
CA VAL A 14 6.59 4.15 11.97
C VAL A 14 6.51 3.80 10.49
N ASN A 15 6.91 4.75 9.65
CA ASN A 15 7.20 4.47 8.25
C ASN A 15 8.65 4.00 8.14
N TRP A 16 8.83 2.81 7.63
CA TRP A 16 10.14 2.18 7.54
C TRP A 16 10.83 2.49 6.21
N ALA A 17 12.15 2.62 6.24
CA ALA A 17 12.92 2.72 5.02
C ALA A 17 12.82 1.42 4.20
N LYS A 18 12.80 1.55 2.87
CA LYS A 18 12.53 0.43 1.94
C LYS A 18 13.60 -0.66 1.89
N ASN A 19 14.79 -0.40 2.42
CA ASN A 19 15.90 -1.36 2.48
C ASN A 19 15.89 -2.04 3.85
N HIS A 20 15.03 -3.02 4.01
CA HIS A 20 14.94 -3.78 5.26
C HIS A 20 16.01 -4.87 5.27
N LYS A 21 16.71 -4.93 6.39
CA LYS A 21 17.62 -6.05 6.73
C LYS A 21 16.97 -6.87 7.83
N GLU A 22 17.51 -8.05 8.09
CA GLU A 22 17.09 -8.92 9.19
C GLU A 22 17.02 -8.18 10.53
N GLU A 23 17.98 -7.29 10.79
CA GLU A 23 18.03 -6.45 11.99
C GLU A 23 16.76 -5.60 12.18
N PHE A 24 16.13 -5.18 11.08
CA PHE A 24 14.87 -4.45 11.10
C PHE A 24 13.73 -5.29 11.69
N ILE A 25 13.56 -6.54 11.22
CA ILE A 25 12.52 -7.44 11.72
C ILE A 25 12.74 -7.71 13.21
N ASN A 26 13.98 -7.95 13.62
CA ASN A 26 14.34 -8.15 15.02
C ASN A 26 14.04 -6.93 15.90
N MET A 27 14.25 -5.72 15.38
CA MET A 27 13.91 -4.49 16.08
C MET A 27 12.38 -4.30 16.17
N ALA A 28 11.65 -4.49 15.08
CA ALA A 28 10.20 -4.42 15.03
C ALA A 28 9.57 -5.45 15.99
N LYS A 29 10.08 -6.66 16.04
CA LYS A 29 9.65 -7.70 16.98
C LYS A 29 9.82 -7.28 18.44
N LYS A 30 10.95 -6.65 18.80
CA LYS A 30 11.15 -6.11 20.15
C LYS A 30 10.14 -5.01 20.51
N LEU A 31 9.74 -4.19 19.55
CA LEU A 31 8.72 -3.16 19.75
C LEU A 31 7.33 -3.79 19.86
N TYR A 32 7.05 -4.83 19.08
CA TYR A 32 5.81 -5.60 19.15
C TYR A 32 5.68 -6.29 20.50
N ASP A 33 6.69 -7.01 20.96
CA ASP A 33 6.72 -7.68 22.28
C ASP A 33 6.63 -6.70 23.46
N ALA A 34 7.04 -5.46 23.24
CA ALA A 34 6.87 -4.38 24.21
C ALA A 34 5.47 -3.74 24.16
N ASP A 35 4.56 -4.25 23.31
CA ASP A 35 3.20 -3.75 23.12
C ASP A 35 3.17 -2.26 22.71
N VAL A 36 4.15 -1.82 21.90
CA VAL A 36 4.22 -0.45 21.37
C VAL A 36 4.11 -0.39 19.84
N LEU A 37 4.24 -1.52 19.16
CA LEU A 37 4.02 -1.69 17.73
C LEU A 37 2.95 -2.78 17.54
N GLN A 38 2.03 -2.62 16.58
CA GLN A 38 1.00 -3.61 16.31
C GLN A 38 1.36 -4.50 15.13
N SER A 39 1.91 -3.92 14.08
CA SER A 39 2.30 -4.59 12.84
C SER A 39 3.36 -3.78 12.11
N ILE A 40 3.93 -4.36 11.07
CA ILE A 40 4.76 -3.62 10.10
C ILE A 40 4.11 -3.62 8.73
N THR A 41 4.39 -2.59 7.94
CA THR A 41 3.97 -2.50 6.54
C THR A 41 5.18 -2.72 5.63
N LEU A 42 5.07 -3.72 4.75
CA LEU A 42 6.03 -4.02 3.70
C LEU A 42 5.54 -3.30 2.43
N SER A 43 6.01 -2.08 2.17
CA SER A 43 5.48 -1.22 1.08
C SER A 43 5.88 -1.76 -0.30
N LEU A 44 5.03 -2.60 -0.87
CA LEU A 44 5.21 -3.21 -2.19
C LEU A 44 4.87 -2.26 -3.33
N GLN A 45 3.73 -1.59 -3.25
CA GLN A 45 3.13 -0.61 -4.15
C GLN A 45 2.60 -1.14 -5.49
N THR A 46 3.31 -2.00 -6.17
CA THR A 46 2.88 -2.76 -7.34
C THR A 46 3.79 -3.98 -7.51
N ARG A 47 3.32 -5.00 -8.19
CA ARG A 47 4.12 -6.17 -8.60
C ARG A 47 4.51 -6.08 -10.08
N ASN A 48 4.04 -5.07 -10.80
CA ASN A 48 4.38 -4.85 -12.19
C ASN A 48 5.74 -4.17 -12.34
N GLU A 49 6.69 -4.86 -12.97
CA GLU A 49 8.06 -4.38 -13.17
C GLU A 49 8.11 -3.11 -14.03
N GLU A 50 7.29 -3.03 -15.09
CA GLU A 50 7.22 -1.83 -15.95
C GLU A 50 6.75 -0.62 -15.15
N ALA A 51 5.70 -0.78 -14.34
CA ALA A 51 5.22 0.28 -13.47
C ALA A 51 6.29 0.73 -12.47
N LEU A 52 7.05 -0.21 -11.89
CA LEU A 52 8.17 0.10 -10.98
C LEU A 52 9.28 0.90 -11.65
N GLU A 53 9.63 0.55 -12.89
CA GLU A 53 10.63 1.28 -13.67
C GLU A 53 10.18 2.71 -13.96
N ILE A 54 8.91 2.88 -14.38
CA ILE A 54 8.34 4.20 -14.70
C ILE A 54 8.33 5.11 -13.47
N ILE A 55 7.87 4.60 -12.33
CA ILE A 55 7.85 5.39 -11.08
C ILE A 55 9.23 5.47 -10.40
N LYS A 56 10.27 4.95 -11.06
CA LYS A 56 11.67 4.93 -10.58
C LYS A 56 11.82 4.38 -9.16
N ARG A 57 11.04 3.38 -8.84
CA ARG A 57 11.09 2.74 -7.54
C ARG A 57 11.85 1.43 -7.61
N LYS A 58 12.97 1.38 -6.92
CA LYS A 58 13.58 0.11 -6.53
C LYS A 58 12.75 -0.46 -5.38
N THR A 59 11.74 -1.23 -5.69
CA THR A 59 11.02 -2.00 -4.66
C THR A 59 11.83 -3.22 -4.24
N MET A 60 11.44 -3.77 -3.10
CA MET A 60 11.83 -5.14 -2.76
C MET A 60 11.41 -6.03 -3.94
N ASN A 61 12.34 -6.84 -4.45
CA ASN A 61 11.97 -7.84 -5.45
C ASN A 61 11.10 -8.92 -4.78
N ILE A 62 10.46 -9.75 -5.59
CA ILE A 62 9.54 -10.78 -5.08
C ILE A 62 10.21 -11.73 -4.09
N ASN A 63 11.49 -12.03 -4.30
CA ASN A 63 12.28 -12.88 -3.39
C ASN A 63 12.52 -12.19 -2.04
N ASP A 64 12.70 -10.85 -2.05
CA ASP A 64 12.84 -10.08 -0.82
C ASP A 64 11.54 -10.10 -0.01
N ILE A 65 10.38 -9.99 -0.67
CA ILE A 65 9.07 -10.02 0.01
C ILE A 65 8.85 -11.37 0.66
N SER A 66 9.04 -12.46 -0.07
CA SER A 66 8.92 -13.81 0.47
C SER A 66 9.85 -14.00 1.67
N PHE A 67 11.09 -13.54 1.57
CA PHE A 67 12.05 -13.57 2.67
C PHE A 67 11.53 -12.83 3.92
N TYR A 68 11.03 -11.59 3.75
CA TYR A 68 10.53 -10.81 4.89
C TYR A 68 9.23 -11.37 5.48
N THR A 69 8.32 -11.86 4.64
CA THR A 69 7.08 -12.49 5.12
C THR A 69 7.39 -13.78 5.92
N ASP A 70 8.32 -14.59 5.44
CA ASP A 70 8.75 -15.79 6.16
C ASP A 70 9.41 -15.46 7.49
N MET A 71 10.28 -14.46 7.52
CA MET A 71 10.86 -13.97 8.78
C MET A 71 9.80 -13.48 9.75
N CYS A 72 8.83 -12.69 9.28
CA CYS A 72 7.73 -12.21 10.11
C CYS A 72 6.90 -13.37 10.67
N LYS A 73 6.59 -14.37 9.84
CA LYS A 73 5.89 -15.60 10.26
C LYS A 73 6.68 -16.35 11.33
N GLN A 74 7.99 -16.54 11.12
CA GLN A 74 8.88 -17.25 12.08
C GLN A 74 8.91 -16.59 13.46
N VAL A 75 8.94 -15.25 13.51
CA VAL A 75 9.00 -14.53 14.79
C VAL A 75 7.62 -14.13 15.32
N GLY A 76 6.53 -14.46 14.62
CA GLY A 76 5.18 -14.11 15.02
C GLY A 76 4.93 -12.58 15.02
N LEU A 77 5.49 -11.86 14.05
CA LEU A 77 5.30 -10.41 13.88
C LEU A 77 4.21 -10.18 12.82
N PRO A 78 3.06 -9.56 13.15
CA PRO A 78 2.05 -9.23 12.18
C PRO A 78 2.57 -8.24 11.12
N TYR A 79 2.18 -8.45 9.87
CA TYR A 79 2.59 -7.61 8.73
C TYR A 79 1.45 -7.45 7.73
N SER A 80 1.52 -6.36 6.97
CA SER A 80 0.64 -6.04 5.86
C SER A 80 1.46 -5.47 4.71
N THR A 81 0.82 -5.31 3.55
CA THR A 81 1.40 -4.57 2.43
C THR A 81 0.46 -3.49 1.93
N GLU A 82 0.96 -2.67 1.01
CA GLU A 82 0.22 -1.61 0.35
C GLU A 82 0.40 -1.76 -1.16
N LEU A 83 -0.70 -1.70 -1.92
CA LEU A 83 -0.71 -1.58 -3.36
C LEU A 83 -1.32 -0.26 -3.78
N MET A 84 -0.84 0.31 -4.87
CA MET A 84 -1.27 1.62 -5.38
C MET A 84 -1.85 1.47 -6.79
N LEU A 85 -3.17 1.56 -6.89
CA LEU A 85 -3.88 1.54 -8.18
C LEU A 85 -3.71 2.86 -8.91
N GLY A 86 -3.37 2.77 -10.20
CA GLY A 86 -3.21 3.91 -11.09
C GLY A 86 -1.76 4.31 -11.35
N ASN A 87 -0.79 3.46 -11.01
CA ASN A 87 0.58 3.66 -11.47
C ASN A 87 0.63 3.54 -13.01
N PRO A 88 1.33 4.45 -13.71
CA PRO A 88 1.63 4.26 -15.12
C PRO A 88 2.40 2.95 -15.35
N GLY A 89 2.10 2.25 -16.43
CA GLY A 89 2.62 0.91 -16.72
C GLY A 89 1.71 -0.22 -16.23
N GLU A 90 0.78 0.07 -15.33
CA GLU A 90 -0.18 -0.91 -14.80
C GLU A 90 -1.38 -1.07 -15.74
N THR A 91 -1.68 -2.31 -16.11
CA THR A 91 -2.86 -2.70 -16.89
C THR A 91 -3.88 -3.39 -15.99
N VAL A 92 -5.10 -3.62 -16.49
CA VAL A 92 -6.13 -4.40 -15.78
C VAL A 92 -5.62 -5.78 -15.38
N ASP A 93 -4.96 -6.48 -16.33
CA ASP A 93 -4.46 -7.83 -16.08
C ASP A 93 -3.31 -7.82 -15.06
N SER A 94 -2.33 -6.93 -15.23
CA SER A 94 -1.21 -6.85 -14.28
C SER A 94 -1.65 -6.47 -12.88
N TRP A 95 -2.67 -5.62 -12.76
CA TRP A 95 -3.25 -5.28 -11.46
C TRP A 95 -3.92 -6.47 -10.79
N LYS A 96 -4.78 -7.20 -11.54
CA LYS A 96 -5.47 -8.40 -11.04
C LYS A 96 -4.48 -9.45 -10.59
N ASP A 97 -3.51 -9.78 -11.46
CA ASP A 97 -2.49 -10.77 -11.17
C ASP A 97 -1.68 -10.39 -9.92
N GLY A 98 -1.20 -9.16 -9.84
CA GLY A 98 -0.43 -8.68 -8.69
C GLY A 98 -1.23 -8.69 -7.38
N TYR A 99 -2.51 -8.33 -7.42
CA TYR A 99 -3.37 -8.38 -6.24
C TYR A 99 -3.66 -9.82 -5.80
N ILE A 100 -4.01 -10.70 -6.77
CA ILE A 100 -4.28 -12.12 -6.50
C ILE A 100 -3.06 -12.80 -5.88
N GLU A 101 -1.87 -12.54 -6.39
CA GLU A 101 -0.63 -13.10 -5.82
C GLU A 101 -0.42 -12.66 -4.36
N VAL A 102 -0.65 -11.38 -4.05
CA VAL A 102 -0.53 -10.87 -2.66
C VAL A 102 -1.52 -11.56 -1.73
N VAL A 103 -2.76 -11.73 -2.20
CA VAL A 103 -3.81 -12.40 -1.42
C VAL A 103 -3.52 -13.89 -1.25
N ALA A 104 -3.04 -14.56 -2.31
CA ALA A 104 -2.68 -15.98 -2.28
C ALA A 104 -1.52 -16.26 -1.32
N ASP A 105 -0.57 -15.31 -1.17
CA ASP A 105 0.51 -15.36 -0.18
C ASP A 105 -0.01 -15.16 1.27
N GLY A 106 -1.31 -14.90 1.44
CA GLY A 106 -1.94 -14.65 2.73
C GLY A 106 -1.55 -13.32 3.36
N ILE A 107 -1.16 -12.34 2.55
CA ILE A 107 -0.74 -11.01 3.00
C ILE A 107 -1.96 -10.09 3.02
N SER A 108 -2.25 -9.48 4.17
CA SER A 108 -3.24 -8.39 4.24
C SER A 108 -2.76 -7.18 3.45
N CYS A 109 -3.62 -6.63 2.59
CA CYS A 109 -3.25 -5.60 1.63
C CYS A 109 -4.14 -4.37 1.72
N ASP A 110 -3.55 -3.22 2.00
CA ASP A 110 -4.22 -1.92 1.87
C ASP A 110 -4.09 -1.39 0.44
N ILE A 111 -5.19 -0.86 -0.10
CA ILE A 111 -5.24 -0.34 -1.47
C ILE A 111 -5.40 1.17 -1.44
N TYR A 112 -4.55 1.84 -2.17
CA TYR A 112 -4.58 3.29 -2.34
C TYR A 112 -4.62 3.64 -3.82
N ALA A 113 -5.41 4.67 -4.18
CA ALA A 113 -5.30 5.28 -5.49
C ALA A 113 -4.08 6.20 -5.53
N VAL A 114 -3.36 6.21 -6.65
CA VAL A 114 -2.18 7.07 -6.82
C VAL A 114 -2.60 8.53 -6.83
N ALA A 115 -1.97 9.33 -5.98
CA ALA A 115 -2.11 10.77 -5.96
C ALA A 115 -0.85 11.46 -6.51
N LEU A 116 -1.05 12.49 -7.31
CA LEU A 116 0.00 13.36 -7.83
C LEU A 116 0.43 14.34 -6.74
N LEU A 117 1.58 14.10 -6.16
CA LEU A 117 2.13 15.00 -5.15
C LEU A 117 2.81 16.20 -5.82
N PRO A 118 2.57 17.43 -5.33
CA PRO A 118 3.25 18.62 -5.85
C PRO A 118 4.77 18.46 -5.81
N GLY A 119 5.42 18.73 -6.94
CA GLY A 119 6.88 18.61 -7.07
C GLY A 119 7.42 17.19 -7.29
N ALA A 120 6.55 16.17 -7.31
CA ALA A 120 6.97 14.82 -7.70
C ALA A 120 7.19 14.76 -9.22
N GLU A 121 8.15 13.96 -9.68
CA GLU A 121 8.44 13.78 -11.11
C GLU A 121 7.22 13.30 -11.89
N LEU A 122 6.41 12.41 -11.30
CA LEU A 122 5.18 11.91 -11.90
C LEU A 122 4.15 13.02 -12.18
N ALA A 123 4.19 14.11 -11.41
CA ALA A 123 3.32 15.28 -11.59
C ALA A 123 3.86 16.32 -12.58
N SER A 124 5.00 16.07 -13.23
CA SER A 124 5.55 16.96 -14.25
C SER A 124 4.73 16.91 -15.55
N GLU A 125 4.66 18.02 -16.28
CA GLU A 125 3.97 18.07 -17.57
C GLU A 125 4.50 17.04 -18.57
N ALA A 126 5.81 16.77 -18.55
CA ALA A 126 6.42 15.76 -19.38
C ALA A 126 5.88 14.36 -19.05
N SER A 127 5.85 14.01 -17.78
CA SER A 127 5.36 12.71 -17.32
C SER A 127 3.85 12.54 -17.57
N LEU A 128 3.06 13.57 -17.30
CA LEU A 128 1.62 13.56 -17.57
C LEU A 128 1.35 13.26 -19.04
N LYS A 129 2.06 13.93 -19.96
CA LYS A 129 1.93 13.73 -21.40
C LYS A 129 2.45 12.38 -21.87
N GLU A 130 3.61 11.94 -21.37
CA GLU A 130 4.26 10.69 -21.77
C GLU A 130 3.41 9.48 -21.42
N HIS A 131 2.80 9.49 -20.23
CA HIS A 131 2.02 8.36 -19.73
C HIS A 131 0.51 8.55 -19.90
N GLY A 132 0.06 9.64 -20.54
CA GLY A 132 -1.36 9.92 -20.75
C GLY A 132 -2.14 10.03 -19.44
N ILE A 133 -1.53 10.63 -18.41
CA ILE A 133 -2.13 10.69 -17.08
C ILE A 133 -3.21 11.75 -17.05
N GLU A 134 -4.43 11.34 -16.71
CA GLU A 134 -5.53 12.21 -16.32
C GLU A 134 -5.76 12.13 -14.81
N TYR A 135 -6.10 13.24 -14.19
CA TYR A 135 -6.34 13.30 -12.75
C TYR A 135 -7.51 14.22 -12.41
N GLU A 136 -8.09 13.99 -11.25
CA GLU A 136 -9.17 14.83 -10.70
C GLU A 136 -8.84 15.25 -9.28
N PRO A 137 -9.24 16.49 -8.89
CA PRO A 137 -9.12 16.90 -7.51
C PRO A 137 -10.16 16.15 -6.67
N VAL A 138 -9.70 15.39 -5.71
CA VAL A 138 -10.52 14.74 -4.71
C VAL A 138 -10.26 15.35 -3.34
N GLN A 139 -11.31 15.48 -2.55
CA GLN A 139 -11.12 15.95 -1.18
C GLN A 139 -10.38 14.87 -0.40
N PHE A 140 -9.24 15.23 0.20
CA PHE A 140 -8.50 14.31 1.05
C PHE A 140 -9.42 13.79 2.16
N PRO A 141 -9.61 12.48 2.30
CA PRO A 141 -10.52 11.89 3.30
C PRO A 141 -9.95 12.04 4.72
N GLY A 142 -9.34 13.17 4.97
CA GLY A 142 -8.59 13.48 6.18
C GLY A 142 -9.29 13.08 7.45
N VAL A 143 -8.49 12.92 8.47
CA VAL A 143 -8.79 12.50 9.85
C VAL A 143 -10.24 12.71 10.27
N ALA A 144 -10.84 11.65 10.79
CA ALA A 144 -12.24 11.47 11.12
C ALA A 144 -12.90 12.49 12.09
N ASN A 145 -12.25 13.61 12.40
CA ASN A 145 -12.83 14.62 13.25
C ASN A 145 -12.84 16.01 12.58
N PRO A 146 -13.99 16.41 11.97
CA PRO A 146 -14.13 17.72 11.33
C PRO A 146 -13.82 18.91 12.25
N LYS A 147 -13.90 18.71 13.56
CA LYS A 147 -13.64 19.75 14.57
C LYS A 147 -12.20 20.24 14.56
N TYR A 148 -11.26 19.39 14.14
CA TYR A 148 -9.83 19.72 14.13
C TYR A 148 -9.26 20.05 12.75
N ARG A 149 -10.06 19.95 11.67
CA ARG A 149 -9.66 20.35 10.32
C ARG A 149 -10.72 21.21 9.65
N PRO A 150 -10.78 22.52 9.97
CA PRO A 150 -11.70 23.44 9.31
C PRO A 150 -11.32 23.71 7.84
N VAL A 151 -10.09 23.39 7.43
CA VAL A 151 -9.59 23.57 6.07
C VAL A 151 -9.76 22.29 5.28
N LYS A 152 -10.46 22.38 4.16
CA LYS A 152 -10.58 21.27 3.20
C LYS A 152 -9.26 21.14 2.44
N GLU A 153 -8.66 19.98 2.50
CA GLU A 153 -7.48 19.64 1.72
C GLU A 153 -7.90 18.84 0.48
N TRP A 154 -7.25 19.10 -0.66
CA TRP A 154 -7.51 18.46 -1.92
C TRP A 154 -6.23 17.82 -2.42
N MET A 155 -6.35 16.67 -3.06
CA MET A 155 -5.26 16.03 -3.77
C MET A 155 -5.68 15.69 -5.19
N ASN A 156 -4.74 15.71 -6.12
CA ASN A 156 -4.97 15.29 -7.49
C ASN A 156 -4.79 13.78 -7.57
N GLN A 157 -5.90 13.06 -7.71
CA GLN A 157 -5.90 11.61 -7.84
C GLN A 157 -5.88 11.22 -9.31
N ILE A 158 -5.01 10.30 -9.69
CA ILE A 158 -4.99 9.73 -11.04
C ILE A 158 -6.28 8.95 -11.27
N VAL A 159 -6.93 9.21 -12.40
CA VAL A 159 -8.19 8.56 -12.80
C VAL A 159 -8.09 7.82 -14.13
N SER A 160 -7.01 8.04 -14.89
CA SER A 160 -6.74 7.38 -16.16
C SER A 160 -5.26 7.48 -16.51
N THR A 161 -4.75 6.51 -17.23
CA THR A 161 -3.43 6.53 -17.88
C THR A 161 -3.58 5.94 -19.29
N LYS A 162 -2.52 6.01 -20.13
CA LYS A 162 -2.54 5.33 -21.43
C LYS A 162 -2.59 3.80 -21.34
N TYR A 163 -2.37 3.23 -20.14
CA TYR A 163 -2.33 1.78 -19.88
C TYR A 163 -3.64 1.24 -19.31
N MET A 164 -4.40 2.11 -18.62
CA MET A 164 -5.68 1.78 -18.02
C MET A 164 -6.58 3.02 -18.10
N ASN A 165 -7.66 2.92 -18.86
CA ASN A 165 -8.60 4.02 -19.01
C ASN A 165 -9.46 4.24 -17.75
N ARG A 166 -10.24 5.29 -17.74
CA ARG A 166 -11.06 5.70 -16.56
C ARG A 166 -12.05 4.63 -16.12
N ASP A 167 -12.72 4.00 -17.06
CA ASP A 167 -13.73 2.98 -16.73
C ASP A 167 -13.08 1.71 -16.20
N GLU A 168 -11.97 1.30 -16.81
CA GLU A 168 -11.15 0.18 -16.32
C GLU A 168 -10.59 0.43 -14.92
N MET A 169 -10.10 1.65 -14.67
CA MET A 169 -9.55 2.01 -13.35
C MET A 169 -10.62 2.00 -12.26
N ARG A 170 -11.83 2.51 -12.60
CA ARG A 170 -12.98 2.44 -11.69
C ARG A 170 -13.40 0.98 -11.42
N GLU A 171 -13.50 0.18 -12.50
CA GLU A 171 -13.82 -1.24 -12.39
C GLU A 171 -12.81 -1.97 -11.49
N MET A 172 -11.50 -1.70 -11.67
CA MET A 172 -10.46 -2.33 -10.84
C MET A 172 -10.53 -1.88 -9.39
N PHE A 173 -10.87 -0.64 -9.14
CA PHE A 173 -11.09 -0.16 -7.77
C PHE A 173 -12.27 -0.89 -7.10
N GLU A 174 -13.40 -0.99 -7.79
CA GLU A 174 -14.59 -1.70 -7.30
C GLU A 174 -14.32 -3.20 -7.13
N TRP A 175 -13.70 -3.84 -8.12
CA TRP A 175 -13.32 -5.25 -8.07
C TRP A 175 -12.39 -5.55 -6.89
N THR A 176 -11.37 -4.72 -6.67
CA THR A 176 -10.42 -4.89 -5.58
C THR A 176 -11.11 -4.77 -4.22
N TRP A 177 -11.99 -3.78 -4.07
CA TRP A 177 -12.77 -3.62 -2.84
C TRP A 177 -13.69 -4.81 -2.57
N CYS A 178 -14.40 -5.30 -3.59
CA CYS A 178 -15.26 -6.47 -3.46
C CYS A 178 -14.45 -7.71 -3.07
N THR A 179 -13.31 -7.95 -3.73
CA THR A 179 -12.44 -9.08 -3.43
C THR A 179 -11.84 -8.97 -2.03
N ARG A 180 -11.41 -7.77 -1.63
CA ARG A 180 -10.89 -7.52 -0.29
C ARG A 180 -11.95 -7.77 0.79
N LEU A 181 -13.18 -7.28 0.61
CA LEU A 181 -14.29 -7.54 1.52
C LEU A 181 -14.58 -9.04 1.64
N GLY A 182 -14.57 -9.77 0.51
CA GLY A 182 -14.75 -11.21 0.52
C GLY A 182 -13.66 -11.94 1.28
N HIS A 183 -12.40 -11.63 1.01
CA HIS A 183 -11.25 -12.36 1.53
C HIS A 183 -10.85 -11.94 2.94
N GLU A 184 -10.62 -10.65 3.20
CA GLU A 184 -10.11 -10.17 4.49
C GLU A 184 -11.17 -10.18 5.59
N PHE A 185 -12.43 -9.95 5.24
CA PHE A 185 -13.56 -10.00 6.20
C PHE A 185 -14.22 -11.37 6.28
N ASN A 186 -13.65 -12.40 5.66
CA ASN A 186 -14.11 -13.80 5.68
C ASN A 186 -15.50 -14.05 5.10
N PHE A 187 -16.10 -13.13 4.35
CA PHE A 187 -17.44 -13.33 3.78
C PHE A 187 -17.47 -14.46 2.73
N THR A 188 -16.36 -14.80 2.11
CA THR A 188 -16.27 -15.84 1.07
C THR A 188 -15.30 -16.96 1.42
N ARG A 189 -14.61 -16.89 2.54
CA ARG A 189 -13.57 -17.87 2.91
C ARG A 189 -14.14 -19.27 3.13
N GLU A 190 -15.37 -19.36 3.63
CA GLU A 190 -16.09 -20.62 3.81
C GLU A 190 -16.70 -21.16 2.50
N LEU A 191 -16.69 -20.37 1.41
CA LEU A 191 -17.20 -20.79 0.10
C LEU A 191 -16.09 -21.33 -0.81
N ALA A 192 -14.83 -21.18 -0.41
CA ALA A 192 -13.66 -21.60 -1.19
C ALA A 192 -13.07 -22.94 -0.72
N ASP A 193 -13.52 -23.48 0.41
CA ASP A 193 -13.25 -24.82 0.93
C ASP A 193 -14.36 -25.80 0.45
#